data_834f8113e6a203a9d048f3126e92628e
#
_entry.id   834f8113e6a203a9d048f3126e92628e
#
_cell.length_a   1.000
_cell.length_b   1.000
_cell.length_c   1.000
_cell.angle_alpha   90.00
_cell.angle_beta   90.00
_cell.angle_gamma   90.00
#
_symmetry.space_group_name_H-M   'P 1'
#
loop_
_entity.id
_entity.type
_entity.pdbx_description
1 polymer ?
#
loop_
_entity_poly.entity_id
_entity_poly.type
_entity_poly.pdbx_seq_one_letter_code
_entity_poly.pdbx_strand_id
1 'polypeptide(L)'
;MLEKIDHIGIAVKNLDEAIKLYKEVFGIEPSLIYESAYTKAKIAFFPLGEVKIELIQPTNPESVMAKFLEKKGEGIHHISYKVKDVDSSLVELEKKGIQLIDKKSRKVRENERVGFLNPKSTLGVLTELIQED
;
A
#
# COMPACT_ATOMS: atom_id res chain seq x y z
N MET A 1 -1.21 -6.08 18.35
CA MET A 1 -0.88 -6.57 17.01
C MET A 1 -0.35 -5.47 16.11
N LEU A 2 -1.12 -4.40 15.87
CA LEU A 2 -0.68 -3.29 15.03
C LEU A 2 0.31 -2.42 15.80
N GLU A 3 1.47 -2.15 15.19
CA GLU A 3 2.52 -1.35 15.84
C GLU A 3 2.41 0.12 15.48
N LYS A 4 2.12 0.42 14.23
CA LYS A 4 1.96 1.79 13.75
C LYS A 4 1.34 1.78 12.35
N ILE A 5 0.91 2.95 11.90
CA ILE A 5 0.61 3.12 10.48
C ILE A 5 1.95 3.20 9.76
N ASP A 6 2.17 2.30 8.80
CA ASP A 6 3.38 2.32 8.00
C ASP A 6 3.25 3.34 6.88
N HIS A 7 2.18 3.23 6.11
CA HIS A 7 1.95 4.15 5.00
C HIS A 7 0.49 4.23 4.60
N ILE A 8 0.18 5.27 3.84
CA ILE A 8 -1.09 5.44 3.15
C ILE A 8 -0.78 5.40 1.66
N GLY A 9 -1.40 4.46 0.94
CA GLY A 9 -1.21 4.29 -0.48
C GLY A 9 -2.24 5.08 -1.27
N ILE A 10 -1.78 5.90 -2.20
CA ILE A 10 -2.62 6.74 -3.05
C ILE A 10 -2.38 6.34 -4.51
N ALA A 11 -3.44 5.97 -5.20
CA ALA A 11 -3.38 5.61 -6.61
C ALA A 11 -3.35 6.88 -7.47
N VAL A 12 -2.38 6.97 -8.37
CA VAL A 12 -2.22 8.11 -9.27
C VAL A 12 -2.08 7.63 -10.72
N LYS A 13 -2.54 8.44 -11.66
CA LYS A 13 -2.45 8.13 -13.09
C LYS A 13 -1.08 8.42 -13.65
N ASN A 14 -0.43 9.46 -13.16
CA ASN A 14 0.89 9.89 -13.62
C ASN A 14 1.75 10.24 -12.41
N LEU A 15 2.74 9.39 -12.14
CA LEU A 15 3.59 9.56 -10.95
C LEU A 15 4.43 10.82 -11.02
N ASP A 16 5.00 11.15 -12.19
CA ASP A 16 5.85 12.33 -12.33
C ASP A 16 5.07 13.62 -12.04
N GLU A 17 3.84 13.70 -12.54
CA GLU A 17 2.98 14.85 -12.27
C GLU A 17 2.56 14.91 -10.79
N ALA A 18 2.29 13.76 -10.18
CA ALA A 18 1.94 13.69 -8.77
C ALA A 18 3.11 14.11 -7.87
N ILE A 19 4.32 13.69 -8.20
CA ILE A 19 5.55 14.10 -7.49
C ILE A 19 5.74 15.60 -7.61
N LYS A 20 5.54 16.15 -8.81
CA LYS A 20 5.65 17.58 -9.05
C LYS A 20 4.65 18.37 -8.22
N LEU A 21 3.40 17.88 -8.14
CA LEU A 21 2.37 18.51 -7.31
C LEU A 21 2.80 18.56 -5.85
N TYR A 22 3.27 17.45 -5.30
CA TYR A 22 3.69 17.39 -3.90
C TYR A 22 4.85 18.33 -3.62
N LYS A 23 5.80 18.41 -4.55
CA LYS A 23 6.94 19.33 -4.43
C LYS A 23 6.51 20.78 -4.46
N GLU A 24 5.69 21.17 -5.44
CA GLU A 24 5.30 22.57 -5.65
C GLU A 24 4.29 23.05 -4.61
N VAL A 25 3.33 22.20 -4.22
CA VAL A 25 2.24 22.59 -3.32
C VAL A 25 2.61 22.39 -1.85
N PHE A 26 3.20 21.24 -1.53
CA PHE A 26 3.51 20.88 -0.15
C PHE A 26 4.98 21.02 0.23
N GLY A 27 5.84 21.30 -0.72
CA GLY A 27 7.27 21.52 -0.47
C GLY A 27 8.03 20.28 -0.02
N ILE A 28 7.57 19.09 -0.40
CA ILE A 28 8.23 17.84 -0.04
C ILE A 28 8.69 17.07 -1.27
N GLU A 29 9.78 16.34 -1.12
CA GLU A 29 10.35 15.49 -2.16
C GLU A 29 10.33 14.04 -1.70
N PRO A 30 10.22 13.08 -2.65
CA PRO A 30 10.24 11.68 -2.28
C PRO A 30 11.63 11.27 -1.79
N SER A 31 11.68 10.41 -0.79
CA SER A 31 12.94 9.81 -0.33
C SER A 31 13.40 8.68 -1.23
N LEU A 32 12.46 8.06 -1.96
CA LEU A 32 12.72 6.93 -2.82
C LEU A 32 11.68 6.86 -3.91
N ILE A 33 12.12 6.59 -5.13
CA ILE A 33 11.25 6.28 -6.27
C ILE A 33 11.76 4.96 -6.84
N TYR A 34 10.86 3.99 -7.02
CA TYR A 34 11.27 2.72 -7.59
C TYR A 34 10.12 2.06 -8.35
N GLU A 35 10.46 1.12 -9.21
CA GLU A 35 9.49 0.28 -9.90
C GLU A 35 9.57 -1.12 -9.31
N SER A 36 8.42 -1.63 -8.89
CA SER A 36 8.33 -2.97 -8.31
C SER A 36 7.87 -3.97 -9.36
N ALA A 37 8.69 -4.99 -9.60
CA ALA A 37 8.31 -6.11 -10.45
C ALA A 37 7.25 -6.99 -9.75
N TYR A 38 7.23 -6.99 -8.43
CA TYR A 38 6.28 -7.79 -7.65
C TYR A 38 4.86 -7.23 -7.74
N THR A 39 4.72 -5.90 -7.64
CA THR A 39 3.41 -5.24 -7.64
C THR A 39 3.04 -4.62 -8.98
N LYS A 40 3.97 -4.60 -9.92
CA LYS A 40 3.81 -3.99 -11.26
C LYS A 40 3.34 -2.54 -11.15
N ALA A 41 4.11 -1.76 -10.39
CA ALA A 41 3.82 -0.36 -10.14
C ALA A 41 5.10 0.43 -9.95
N LYS A 42 5.03 1.72 -10.29
CA LYS A 42 6.02 2.72 -9.90
C LYS A 42 5.54 3.39 -8.64
N ILE A 43 6.41 3.53 -7.67
CA ILE A 43 6.06 4.01 -6.34
C ILE A 43 7.01 5.12 -5.93
N ALA A 44 6.47 6.19 -5.36
CA ALA A 44 7.24 7.25 -4.72
C ALA A 44 6.87 7.32 -3.25
N PHE A 45 7.88 7.32 -2.38
CA PHE A 45 7.71 7.40 -0.92
C PHE A 45 8.00 8.81 -0.42
N PHE A 46 7.07 9.36 0.35
CA PHE A 46 7.23 10.64 1.02
C PHE A 46 7.12 10.41 2.52
N PRO A 47 8.24 10.38 3.26
CA PRO A 47 8.15 10.23 4.72
C PRO A 47 7.61 11.50 5.36
N LEU A 48 6.64 11.34 6.26
CA LEU A 48 6.03 12.41 7.05
C LEU A 48 5.98 11.95 8.50
N GLY A 49 7.04 12.26 9.25
CA GLY A 49 7.20 11.69 10.58
C GLY A 49 7.40 10.18 10.48
N GLU A 50 6.62 9.41 11.22
CA GLU A 50 6.71 7.95 11.20
C GLU A 50 5.86 7.29 10.11
N VAL A 51 5.03 8.06 9.41
CA VAL A 51 4.13 7.57 8.38
C VAL A 51 4.66 7.99 7.02
N LYS A 52 4.54 7.12 6.02
CA LYS A 52 4.88 7.46 4.64
C LYS A 52 3.60 7.63 3.81
N ILE A 53 3.64 8.56 2.89
CA ILE A 53 2.68 8.62 1.80
C ILE A 53 3.33 7.91 0.62
N GLU A 54 2.63 6.94 0.04
CA GLU A 54 3.08 6.25 -1.17
C GLU A 54 2.18 6.64 -2.32
N LEU A 55 2.75 7.30 -3.32
CA LEU A 55 2.06 7.56 -4.58
C LEU A 55 2.37 6.40 -5.50
N ILE A 56 1.33 5.78 -6.06
CA ILE A 56 1.46 4.51 -6.76
C ILE A 56 0.84 4.61 -8.14
N GLN A 57 1.66 4.42 -9.19
CA GLN A 57 1.21 4.39 -10.57
C GLN A 57 1.35 2.95 -11.09
N PRO A 58 0.27 2.32 -11.60
CA PRO A 58 0.38 0.97 -12.17
C PRO A 58 1.20 1.01 -13.47
N THR A 59 1.98 -0.05 -13.69
CA THR A 59 2.77 -0.23 -14.92
C THR A 59 2.17 -1.29 -15.84
N ASN A 60 1.07 -1.92 -15.43
CA ASN A 60 0.39 -2.95 -16.19
C ASN A 60 -1.12 -2.71 -16.13
N PRO A 61 -1.82 -2.60 -17.28
CA PRO A 61 -3.26 -2.32 -17.28
C PRO A 61 -4.12 -3.43 -16.65
N GLU A 62 -3.56 -4.63 -16.50
CA GLU A 62 -4.25 -5.74 -15.86
C GLU A 62 -4.07 -5.79 -14.35
N SER A 63 -3.26 -4.90 -13.77
CA SER A 63 -3.01 -4.89 -12.34
C SER A 63 -4.24 -4.44 -11.55
N VAL A 64 -4.28 -4.82 -10.27
CA VAL A 64 -5.34 -4.41 -9.35
C VAL A 64 -5.40 -2.89 -9.24
N MET A 65 -4.25 -2.23 -9.19
CA MET A 65 -4.17 -0.77 -9.09
C MET A 65 -4.72 -0.07 -10.33
N ALA A 66 -4.44 -0.62 -11.53
CA ALA A 66 -4.97 -0.07 -12.78
C ALA A 66 -6.50 -0.17 -12.82
N LYS A 67 -7.03 -1.29 -12.35
CA LYS A 67 -8.49 -1.50 -12.28
C LYS A 67 -9.13 -0.57 -11.26
N PHE A 68 -8.46 -0.31 -10.16
CA PHE A 68 -8.91 0.66 -9.17
C PHE A 68 -9.02 2.05 -9.78
N LEU A 69 -7.99 2.50 -10.48
CA LEU A 69 -7.99 3.81 -11.13
C LEU A 69 -9.10 3.94 -12.17
N GLU A 70 -9.31 2.90 -12.96
CA GLU A 70 -10.37 2.88 -13.96
C GLU A 70 -11.75 3.00 -13.32
N LYS A 71 -11.97 2.32 -12.21
CA LYS A 71 -13.27 2.23 -11.56
C LYS A 71 -13.56 3.42 -10.65
N LYS A 72 -12.58 3.88 -9.88
CA LYS A 72 -12.76 4.89 -8.84
C LYS A 72 -12.00 6.20 -9.08
N GLY A 73 -11.05 6.20 -10.03
CA GLY A 73 -10.19 7.35 -10.24
C GLY A 73 -9.08 7.44 -9.22
N GLU A 74 -8.38 8.57 -9.22
CA GLU A 74 -7.28 8.81 -8.27
C GLU A 74 -7.83 8.99 -6.86
N GLY A 75 -7.08 8.50 -5.87
CA GLY A 75 -7.45 8.63 -4.48
C GLY A 75 -6.76 7.61 -3.60
N ILE A 76 -7.14 7.60 -2.31
CA ILE A 76 -6.60 6.65 -1.35
C ILE A 76 -7.01 5.24 -1.77
N HIS A 77 -6.00 4.36 -1.89
CA HIS A 77 -6.20 2.97 -2.22
C HIS A 77 -6.21 2.08 -0.97
N HIS A 78 -5.26 2.29 -0.06
CA HIS A 78 -5.17 1.46 1.15
C HIS A 78 -4.44 2.18 2.28
N ILE A 79 -4.63 1.65 3.49
CA ILE A 79 -3.85 2.01 4.68
C ILE A 79 -3.09 0.76 5.10
N SER A 80 -1.79 0.91 5.33
CA SER A 80 -0.91 -0.18 5.73
C SER A 80 -0.47 -0.01 7.17
N TYR A 81 -0.59 -1.09 7.94
CA TYR A 81 -0.16 -1.15 9.33
C TYR A 81 1.01 -2.10 9.50
N LYS A 82 2.00 -1.66 10.23
CA LYS A 82 3.15 -2.50 10.54
C LYS A 82 2.81 -3.54 11.60
N VAL A 83 3.21 -4.78 11.35
CA VAL A 83 3.12 -5.89 12.29
C VAL A 83 4.47 -6.60 12.34
N LYS A 84 4.70 -7.42 13.37
CA LYS A 84 5.94 -8.18 13.47
C LYS A 84 6.02 -9.31 12.46
N ASP A 85 4.91 -10.00 12.26
CA ASP A 85 4.83 -11.16 11.36
C ASP A 85 3.48 -11.17 10.68
N VAL A 86 3.47 -10.99 9.36
CA VAL A 86 2.23 -10.91 8.60
C VAL A 86 1.50 -12.25 8.61
N ASP A 87 2.22 -13.36 8.39
CA ASP A 87 1.57 -14.66 8.29
C ASP A 87 0.85 -15.06 9.59
N SER A 88 1.51 -14.91 10.73
CA SER A 88 0.87 -15.20 12.02
C SER A 88 -0.29 -14.25 12.32
N SER A 89 -0.16 -13.00 11.92
CA SER A 89 -1.23 -12.01 12.09
C SER A 89 -2.46 -12.38 11.26
N LEU A 90 -2.25 -12.83 10.02
CA LEU A 90 -3.36 -13.25 9.16
C LEU A 90 -4.10 -14.45 9.76
N VAL A 91 -3.39 -15.43 10.28
CA VAL A 91 -4.00 -16.60 10.95
C VAL A 91 -4.83 -16.15 12.14
N GLU A 92 -4.29 -15.27 12.97
CA GLU A 92 -4.99 -14.77 14.16
C GLU A 92 -6.25 -13.99 13.76
N LEU A 93 -6.17 -13.13 12.76
CA LEU A 93 -7.32 -12.35 12.31
C LEU A 93 -8.41 -13.22 11.69
N GLU A 94 -8.03 -14.23 10.92
CA GLU A 94 -9.01 -15.16 10.36
C GLU A 94 -9.77 -15.89 11.47
N LYS A 95 -9.10 -16.28 12.54
CA LYS A 95 -9.74 -16.91 13.70
C LYS A 95 -10.72 -15.97 14.39
N LYS A 96 -10.52 -14.67 14.30
CA LYS A 96 -11.42 -13.65 14.85
C LYS A 96 -12.57 -13.29 13.91
N GLY A 97 -12.66 -13.93 12.75
CA GLY A 97 -13.74 -13.71 11.80
C GLY A 97 -13.48 -12.68 10.72
N ILE A 98 -12.25 -12.19 10.62
CA ILE A 98 -11.86 -11.25 9.57
C ILE A 98 -11.67 -11.99 8.25
N GLN A 99 -12.31 -11.51 7.19
CA GLN A 99 -12.11 -12.06 5.86
C GLN A 99 -10.78 -11.58 5.30
N LEU A 100 -9.99 -12.52 4.80
CA LEU A 100 -8.67 -12.21 4.23
C LEU A 100 -8.76 -12.16 2.71
N ILE A 101 -8.02 -11.23 2.09
CA ILE A 101 -7.73 -11.29 0.66
C ILE A 101 -6.55 -12.23 0.46
N ASP A 102 -5.50 -12.04 1.25
CA ASP A 102 -4.31 -12.90 1.23
C ASP A 102 -4.33 -13.81 2.45
N LYS A 103 -4.27 -15.11 2.23
CA LYS A 103 -4.12 -16.08 3.33
C LYS A 103 -2.69 -16.23 3.79
N LYS A 104 -1.74 -15.84 2.93
CA LYS A 104 -0.31 -15.84 3.21
C LYS A 104 0.29 -14.55 2.71
N SER A 105 1.38 -14.14 3.34
CA SER A 105 2.10 -12.92 2.94
C SER A 105 2.67 -13.04 1.52
N ARG A 106 2.77 -11.91 0.85
CA ARG A 106 3.40 -11.77 -0.46
C ARG A 106 4.58 -10.81 -0.38
N LYS A 107 5.61 -11.07 -1.14
CA LYS A 107 6.73 -10.15 -1.30
C LYS A 107 6.29 -8.94 -2.13
N VAL A 108 6.67 -7.76 -1.68
CA VAL A 108 6.49 -6.52 -2.46
C VAL A 108 7.82 -5.83 -2.73
N ARG A 109 8.83 -6.12 -1.91
CA ARG A 109 10.23 -5.75 -2.08
C ARG A 109 11.06 -6.90 -1.52
N GLU A 110 12.38 -6.84 -1.72
CA GLU A 110 13.27 -7.93 -1.28
C GLU A 110 13.16 -8.25 0.21
N ASN A 111 12.95 -7.23 1.04
CA ASN A 111 12.89 -7.39 2.49
C ASN A 111 11.53 -7.00 3.08
N GLU A 112 10.49 -6.92 2.25
CA GLU A 112 9.15 -6.57 2.72
C GLU A 112 8.11 -7.57 2.26
N ARG A 113 7.21 -7.90 3.19
CA ARG A 113 6.07 -8.78 2.93
C ARG A 113 4.79 -8.10 3.38
N VAL A 114 3.73 -8.35 2.64
CA VAL A 114 2.41 -7.77 2.93
C VAL A 114 1.33 -8.84 2.89
N GLY A 115 0.20 -8.52 3.50
CA GLY A 115 -1.03 -9.28 3.35
C GLY A 115 -2.21 -8.34 3.45
N PHE A 116 -3.20 -8.53 2.59
CA PHE A 116 -4.39 -7.68 2.54
C PHE A 116 -5.60 -8.32 3.20
N LEU A 117 -6.35 -7.50 3.91
CA LEU A 117 -7.64 -7.87 4.52
C LEU A 117 -8.76 -7.35 3.64
N ASN A 118 -9.87 -8.10 3.59
CA ASN A 118 -11.03 -7.69 2.81
C ASN A 118 -11.67 -6.45 3.44
N PRO A 119 -11.90 -5.38 2.68
CA PRO A 119 -12.50 -4.15 3.22
C PRO A 119 -13.88 -4.34 3.83
N LYS A 120 -14.61 -5.40 3.46
CA LYS A 120 -15.88 -5.73 4.11
C LYS A 120 -15.72 -6.00 5.60
N SER A 121 -14.57 -6.52 6.01
CA SER A 121 -14.27 -6.79 7.42
C SER A 121 -13.60 -5.62 8.12
N THR A 122 -13.13 -4.63 7.38
CA THR A 122 -12.36 -3.50 7.93
C THR A 122 -12.98 -2.16 7.58
N LEU A 123 -14.32 -2.08 7.70
CA LEU A 123 -15.08 -0.84 7.64
C LEU A 123 -15.00 -0.12 6.28
N GLY A 124 -14.85 -0.89 5.21
CA GLY A 124 -14.80 -0.35 3.85
C GLY A 124 -13.43 0.16 3.42
N VAL A 125 -12.42 0.07 4.28
CA VAL A 125 -11.05 0.49 3.98
C VAL A 125 -10.22 -0.73 3.63
N LEU A 126 -9.61 -0.75 2.43
CA LEU A 126 -8.65 -1.79 2.09
C LEU A 126 -7.45 -1.67 3.04
N THR A 127 -7.24 -2.69 3.84
CA THR A 127 -6.26 -2.69 4.91
C THR A 127 -5.12 -3.66 4.60
N GLU A 128 -3.90 -3.16 4.67
CA GLU A 128 -2.70 -3.94 4.43
C GLU A 128 -1.95 -4.13 5.74
N LEU A 129 -1.39 -5.32 5.94
CA LEU A 129 -0.40 -5.57 6.98
C LEU A 129 0.96 -5.68 6.31
N ILE A 130 1.98 -5.08 6.91
CA ILE A 130 3.33 -5.09 6.37
C ILE A 130 4.35 -5.46 7.44
N GLN A 131 5.37 -6.21 7.04
CA GLN A 131 6.54 -6.49 7.86
C GLN A 131 7.81 -6.24 7.06
N GLU A 132 8.86 -5.84 7.75
CA GLU A 132 10.21 -5.78 7.21
C GLU A 132 10.99 -6.95 7.78
N ASP A 133 11.67 -7.67 6.90
CA ASP A 133 12.53 -8.79 7.31
C ASP A 133 13.89 -8.31 7.84
#